data_36685e57b565bb30ba0e38eb64c857b9
#
_entry.id   36685e57b565bb30ba0e38eb64c857b9
#
_cell.length_a   1.000
_cell.length_b   1.000
_cell.length_c   1.000
_cell.angle_alpha   90.00
_cell.angle_beta   90.00
_cell.angle_gamma   90.00
#
_symmetry.space_group_name_H-M   'P 1'
#
loop_
_entity.id
_entity.type
_entity.pdbx_description
1 polymer ?
#
loop_
_entity_poly.entity_id
_entity_poly.type
_entity_poly.pdbx_seq_one_letter_code
_entity_poly.pdbx_strand_id
1 'polypeptide(L)'
;MIKTFDKYFIRLFFKKILLLTLIFFSLIFILTLFEEITFFSDSSNSKFYLSFMITLLNVPATLLEIFPFIVLISTQLFFVEIIKKKKNELIKINRLDNLYLIRLLVLCSFLFGIIIITLYYPISSKLKFFYFDIKNIYSEDGKYLKHYSGSGLWIKDEMDDEIYIISASSDNKDKLLKNVFITKFDKN
;
A
#
# COMPACT_ATOMS: atom_id res chain seq x y z
N MET A 1 -29.54 18.66 -0.89
CA MET A 1 -30.04 17.71 0.15
C MET A 1 -29.77 16.29 -0.35
N ILE A 2 -29.02 15.51 0.41
CA ILE A 2 -28.80 14.08 0.11
C ILE A 2 -30.12 13.35 0.38
N LYS A 3 -30.67 12.72 -0.65
CA LYS A 3 -31.93 11.96 -0.51
C LYS A 3 -31.65 10.71 0.33
N THR A 4 -32.64 10.19 1.04
CA THR A 4 -32.52 8.98 1.88
C THR A 4 -31.98 7.79 1.10
N PHE A 5 -32.28 7.72 -0.20
CA PHE A 5 -31.76 6.72 -1.13
C PHE A 5 -30.25 6.84 -1.36
N ASP A 6 -29.73 8.05 -1.52
CA ASP A 6 -28.29 8.27 -1.73
C ASP A 6 -27.49 7.74 -0.54
N LYS A 7 -27.97 8.05 0.67
CA LYS A 7 -27.36 7.56 1.93
C LYS A 7 -27.34 6.03 1.99
N TYR A 8 -28.39 5.38 1.55
CA TYR A 8 -28.47 3.93 1.50
C TYR A 8 -27.46 3.33 0.52
N PHE A 9 -27.39 3.84 -0.72
CA PHE A 9 -26.45 3.33 -1.73
C PHE A 9 -25.00 3.62 -1.36
N ILE A 10 -24.71 4.80 -0.83
CA ILE A 10 -23.38 5.16 -0.33
C ILE A 10 -22.95 4.18 0.78
N ARG A 11 -23.84 3.95 1.76
CA ARG A 11 -23.54 3.00 2.86
C ARG A 11 -23.31 1.58 2.34
N LEU A 12 -24.10 1.13 1.36
CA LEU A 12 -23.94 -0.18 0.75
C LEU A 12 -22.60 -0.30 0.04
N PHE A 13 -22.21 0.73 -0.70
CA PHE A 13 -20.94 0.78 -1.40
C PHE A 13 -19.76 0.74 -0.44
N PHE A 14 -19.73 1.59 0.57
CA PHE A 14 -18.67 1.58 1.58
C PHE A 14 -18.62 0.28 2.37
N LYS A 15 -19.74 -0.37 2.62
CA LYS A 15 -19.76 -1.71 3.23
C LYS A 15 -19.04 -2.74 2.36
N LYS A 16 -19.15 -2.66 1.03
CA LYS A 16 -18.43 -3.54 0.11
C LYS A 16 -16.92 -3.24 0.10
N ILE A 17 -16.56 -1.97 0.07
CA ILE A 17 -15.14 -1.56 0.17
C ILE A 17 -14.54 -2.09 1.47
N LEU A 18 -15.18 -1.86 2.61
CA LEU A 18 -14.70 -2.31 3.90
C LEU A 18 -14.52 -3.83 3.97
N LEU A 19 -15.51 -4.58 3.47
CA LEU A 19 -15.46 -6.05 3.45
C LEU A 19 -14.26 -6.54 2.63
N LEU A 20 -14.08 -6.02 1.41
CA LEU A 20 -12.95 -6.40 0.56
C LEU A 20 -11.62 -5.95 1.13
N THR A 21 -11.55 -4.76 1.71
CA THR A 21 -10.35 -4.28 2.40
C THR A 21 -9.94 -5.23 3.52
N LEU A 22 -10.88 -5.75 4.31
CA LEU A 22 -10.59 -6.74 5.35
C LEU A 22 -10.11 -8.08 4.79
N ILE A 23 -10.71 -8.55 3.69
CA ILE A 23 -10.28 -9.79 3.02
C ILE A 23 -8.85 -9.64 2.50
N PHE A 24 -8.56 -8.57 1.76
CA PHE A 24 -7.22 -8.34 1.22
C PHE A 24 -6.19 -8.05 2.32
N PHE A 25 -6.58 -7.33 3.37
CA PHE A 25 -5.74 -7.12 4.54
C PHE A 25 -5.30 -8.46 5.15
N SER A 26 -6.24 -9.40 5.39
CA SER A 26 -5.90 -10.70 5.97
C SER A 26 -5.00 -11.53 5.03
N LEU A 27 -5.25 -11.48 3.72
CA LEU A 27 -4.46 -12.20 2.73
C LEU A 27 -3.03 -11.65 2.67
N ILE A 28 -2.87 -10.33 2.54
CA ILE A 28 -1.55 -9.68 2.53
C ILE A 28 -0.82 -9.95 3.84
N PHE A 29 -1.52 -9.83 4.97
CA PHE A 29 -0.95 -10.07 6.28
C PHE A 29 -0.34 -11.47 6.39
N ILE A 30 -1.08 -12.51 5.94
CA ILE A 30 -0.60 -13.88 5.96
C ILE A 30 0.63 -14.06 5.06
N LEU A 31 0.56 -13.56 3.81
CA LEU A 31 1.67 -13.68 2.87
C LEU A 31 2.93 -12.98 3.37
N THR A 32 2.79 -11.72 3.81
CA THR A 32 3.92 -10.94 4.36
C THR A 32 4.47 -11.57 5.63
N LEU A 33 3.61 -12.15 6.49
CA LEU A 33 4.05 -12.83 7.70
C LEU A 33 4.96 -14.03 7.38
N PHE A 34 4.62 -14.83 6.37
CA PHE A 34 5.48 -15.94 5.94
C PHE A 34 6.84 -15.44 5.42
N GLU A 35 6.85 -14.37 4.64
CA GLU A 35 8.10 -13.75 4.15
C GLU A 35 8.97 -13.28 5.32
N GLU A 36 8.39 -12.61 6.32
CA GLU A 36 9.13 -12.10 7.47
C GLU A 36 9.61 -13.23 8.41
N ILE A 37 8.84 -14.29 8.58
CA ILE A 37 9.29 -15.46 9.34
C ILE A 37 10.49 -16.10 8.65
N THR A 38 10.46 -16.27 7.35
CA THR A 38 11.59 -16.83 6.59
C THR A 38 12.82 -15.95 6.71
N PHE A 39 12.67 -14.63 6.59
CA PHE A 39 13.77 -13.67 6.73
C PHE A 39 14.44 -13.74 8.11
N PHE A 40 13.66 -13.87 9.19
CA PHE A 40 14.18 -13.92 10.55
C PHE A 40 14.59 -15.32 11.00
N SER A 41 14.23 -16.39 10.27
CA SER A 41 14.64 -17.76 10.61
C SER A 41 16.15 -17.96 10.49
N ASP A 42 16.77 -17.23 9.57
CA ASP A 42 18.22 -17.30 9.34
C ASP A 42 19.04 -16.55 10.38
N SER A 43 18.41 -15.68 11.19
CA SER A 43 19.09 -14.97 12.27
C SER A 43 18.94 -15.73 13.61
N SER A 44 20.04 -15.86 14.35
CA SER A 44 20.16 -16.64 15.61
C SER A 44 19.22 -16.18 16.75
N ASN A 45 18.45 -15.12 16.57
CA ASN A 45 17.52 -14.51 17.54
C ASN A 45 16.09 -14.39 16.99
N SER A 46 15.60 -15.39 16.26
CA SER A 46 14.28 -15.40 15.67
C SER A 46 13.16 -15.36 16.73
N LYS A 47 12.68 -14.16 17.05
CA LYS A 47 11.48 -13.98 17.87
C LYS A 47 10.28 -13.83 16.94
N PHE A 48 9.38 -14.79 16.93
CA PHE A 48 8.09 -14.74 16.19
C PHE A 48 7.35 -13.40 16.36
N TYR A 49 7.41 -12.82 17.55
CA TYR A 49 6.85 -11.50 17.84
C TYR A 49 7.42 -10.39 16.93
N LEU A 50 8.71 -10.45 16.60
CA LEU A 50 9.35 -9.47 15.73
C LEU A 50 8.81 -9.56 14.30
N SER A 51 8.71 -10.77 13.74
CA SER A 51 8.13 -10.99 12.41
C SER A 51 6.68 -10.49 12.35
N PHE A 52 5.89 -10.73 13.40
CA PHE A 52 4.51 -10.23 13.48
C PHE A 52 4.44 -8.70 13.49
N MET A 53 5.26 -8.03 14.30
CA MET A 53 5.31 -6.57 14.38
C MET A 53 5.75 -5.92 13.07
N ILE A 54 6.76 -6.47 12.43
CA ILE A 54 7.28 -5.97 11.14
C ILE A 54 6.25 -6.16 10.03
N THR A 55 5.56 -7.30 10.01
CA THR A 55 4.45 -7.54 9.10
C THR A 55 3.37 -6.46 9.25
N LEU A 56 2.98 -6.14 10.48
CA LEU A 56 1.95 -5.12 10.74
C LEU A 56 2.35 -3.73 10.24
N LEU A 57 3.65 -3.42 10.23
CA LEU A 57 4.18 -2.17 9.71
C LEU A 57 4.16 -2.09 8.17
N ASN A 58 4.37 -3.22 7.49
CA ASN A 58 4.43 -3.29 6.03
C ASN A 58 3.05 -3.39 5.36
N VAL A 59 2.12 -4.13 5.95
CA VAL A 59 0.79 -4.41 5.38
C VAL A 59 0.02 -3.16 4.94
N PRO A 60 -0.02 -2.04 5.70
CA PRO A 60 -0.75 -0.85 5.26
C PRO A 60 -0.23 -0.25 3.95
N ALA A 61 1.07 -0.30 3.71
CA ALA A 61 1.67 0.22 2.47
C ALA A 61 1.34 -0.68 1.28
N THR A 62 1.45 -1.99 1.43
CA THR A 62 1.09 -2.97 0.39
C THR A 62 -0.41 -2.92 0.08
N LEU A 63 -1.25 -2.73 1.10
CA LEU A 63 -2.69 -2.56 0.92
C LEU A 63 -3.01 -1.32 0.08
N LEU A 64 -2.27 -0.22 0.27
CA LEU A 64 -2.42 0.99 -0.53
C LEU A 64 -2.14 0.75 -2.02
N GLU A 65 -1.11 -0.03 -2.33
CA GLU A 65 -0.71 -0.34 -3.71
C GLU A 65 -1.83 -1.08 -4.47
N ILE A 66 -2.56 -1.98 -3.80
CA ILE A 66 -3.67 -2.73 -4.41
C ILE A 66 -5.03 -2.07 -4.24
N PHE A 67 -5.10 -0.93 -3.56
CA PHE A 67 -6.35 -0.26 -3.24
C PHE A 67 -7.24 0.07 -4.46
N PRO A 68 -6.71 0.48 -5.64
CA PRO A 68 -7.52 0.67 -6.84
C PRO A 68 -8.29 -0.59 -7.25
N PHE A 69 -7.68 -1.78 -7.12
CA PHE A 69 -8.32 -3.06 -7.41
C PHE A 69 -9.45 -3.36 -6.41
N ILE A 70 -9.24 -3.04 -5.13
CA ILE A 70 -10.26 -3.19 -4.09
C ILE A 70 -11.50 -2.37 -4.45
N VAL A 71 -11.33 -1.11 -4.86
CA VAL A 71 -12.43 -0.23 -5.26
C VAL A 71 -13.13 -0.78 -6.52
N LEU A 72 -12.37 -1.26 -7.50
CA LEU A 72 -12.91 -1.83 -8.73
C LEU A 72 -13.80 -3.05 -8.44
N ILE A 73 -13.30 -4.03 -7.67
CA ILE A 73 -14.04 -5.24 -7.31
C ILE A 73 -15.25 -4.88 -6.42
N SER A 74 -15.10 -3.93 -5.49
CA SER A 74 -16.18 -3.44 -4.65
C SER A 74 -17.33 -2.86 -5.46
N THR A 75 -17.00 -2.11 -6.51
CA THR A 75 -17.97 -1.54 -7.43
C THR A 75 -18.73 -2.64 -8.19
N GLN A 76 -18.04 -3.67 -8.66
CA GLN A 76 -18.69 -4.81 -9.31
C GLN A 76 -19.63 -5.55 -8.35
N LEU A 77 -19.18 -5.85 -7.13
CA LEU A 77 -20.01 -6.52 -6.12
C LEU A 77 -21.23 -5.67 -5.72
N PHE A 78 -21.08 -4.36 -5.68
CA PHE A 78 -22.18 -3.45 -5.44
C PHE A 78 -23.26 -3.56 -6.53
N PHE A 79 -22.89 -3.53 -7.81
CA PHE A 79 -23.84 -3.68 -8.91
C PHE A 79 -24.48 -5.07 -8.94
N VAL A 80 -23.71 -6.12 -8.71
CA VAL A 80 -24.23 -7.50 -8.61
C VAL A 80 -25.28 -7.61 -7.49
N GLU A 81 -25.06 -6.96 -6.34
CA GLU A 81 -26.01 -6.99 -5.24
C GLU A 81 -27.31 -6.24 -5.59
N ILE A 82 -27.22 -5.10 -6.29
CA ILE A 82 -28.39 -4.35 -6.74
C ILE A 82 -29.23 -5.18 -7.69
N ILE A 83 -28.58 -5.86 -8.64
CA ILE A 83 -29.28 -6.68 -9.65
C ILE A 83 -29.92 -7.91 -8.97
N LYS A 84 -29.17 -8.68 -8.18
CA LYS A 84 -29.66 -9.91 -7.55
C LYS A 84 -30.83 -9.70 -6.57
N LYS A 85 -30.78 -8.61 -5.80
CA LYS A 85 -31.83 -8.34 -4.79
C LYS A 85 -33.03 -7.59 -5.35
N LYS A 86 -33.22 -7.56 -6.67
CA LYS A 86 -34.31 -6.80 -7.34
C LYS A 86 -34.44 -5.34 -6.87
N LYS A 87 -33.35 -4.77 -6.37
CA LYS A 87 -33.30 -3.36 -5.96
C LYS A 87 -33.43 -2.40 -7.14
N ASN A 88 -33.37 -2.92 -8.37
CA ASN A 88 -33.72 -2.22 -9.59
C ASN A 88 -35.18 -1.69 -9.56
N GLU A 89 -36.10 -2.38 -8.85
CA GLU A 89 -37.46 -1.90 -8.66
C GLU A 89 -37.50 -0.60 -7.84
N LEU A 90 -36.67 -0.49 -6.80
CA LEU A 90 -36.53 0.74 -6.01
C LEU A 90 -36.00 1.90 -6.85
N ILE A 91 -35.10 1.64 -7.80
CA ILE A 91 -34.57 2.62 -8.74
C ILE A 91 -35.69 3.08 -9.68
N LYS A 92 -36.46 2.13 -10.23
CA LYS A 92 -37.59 2.41 -11.14
C LYS A 92 -38.74 3.15 -10.45
N ILE A 93 -39.12 2.75 -9.24
CA ILE A 93 -40.20 3.40 -8.46
C ILE A 93 -39.86 4.85 -8.16
N ASN A 94 -38.59 5.16 -7.92
CA ASN A 94 -38.14 6.52 -7.64
C ASN A 94 -37.73 7.31 -8.89
N ARG A 95 -37.99 6.79 -10.09
CA ARG A 95 -37.58 7.41 -11.36
C ARG A 95 -36.11 7.84 -11.40
N LEU A 96 -35.24 7.06 -10.73
CA LEU A 96 -33.82 7.32 -10.76
C LEU A 96 -33.22 6.64 -12.01
N ASP A 97 -32.48 7.41 -12.79
CA ASP A 97 -31.75 6.90 -13.93
C ASP A 97 -30.54 6.07 -13.46
N ASN A 98 -30.21 5.00 -14.19
CA ASN A 98 -28.98 4.24 -13.94
C ASN A 98 -27.74 5.15 -13.99
N LEU A 99 -27.75 6.18 -14.83
CA LEU A 99 -26.70 7.19 -14.91
C LEU A 99 -26.55 8.02 -13.62
N TYR A 100 -27.65 8.26 -12.91
CA TYR A 100 -27.60 8.94 -11.61
C TYR A 100 -26.79 8.14 -10.58
N LEU A 101 -27.05 6.83 -10.52
CA LEU A 101 -26.31 5.91 -9.63
C LEU A 101 -24.82 5.87 -9.96
N ILE A 102 -24.46 5.79 -11.23
CA ILE A 102 -23.07 5.79 -11.68
C ILE A 102 -22.40 7.11 -11.28
N ARG A 103 -23.03 8.27 -11.51
CA ARG A 103 -22.48 9.57 -11.10
C ARG A 103 -22.28 9.67 -9.60
N LEU A 104 -23.24 9.16 -8.82
CA LEU A 104 -23.13 9.13 -7.36
C LEU A 104 -21.93 8.32 -6.91
N LEU A 105 -21.71 7.12 -7.47
CA LEU A 105 -20.60 6.26 -7.14
C LEU A 105 -19.25 6.86 -7.57
N VAL A 106 -19.18 7.45 -8.76
CA VAL A 106 -17.97 8.12 -9.25
C VAL A 106 -17.57 9.25 -8.30
N LEU A 107 -18.55 10.09 -7.91
CA LEU A 107 -18.30 11.17 -6.96
C LEU A 107 -17.83 10.64 -5.60
N CYS A 108 -18.47 9.60 -5.06
CA CYS A 108 -18.08 8.98 -3.80
C CYS A 108 -16.69 8.36 -3.88
N SER A 109 -16.37 7.65 -4.96
CA SER A 109 -15.05 7.04 -5.16
C SER A 109 -13.96 8.10 -5.29
N PHE A 110 -14.23 9.21 -5.98
CA PHE A 110 -13.32 10.32 -6.12
C PHE A 110 -13.01 10.98 -4.77
N LEU A 111 -14.02 11.34 -4.00
CA LEU A 111 -13.87 11.93 -2.67
C LEU A 111 -13.13 10.97 -1.72
N PHE A 112 -13.44 9.68 -1.81
CA PHE A 112 -12.78 8.66 -1.00
C PHE A 112 -11.30 8.50 -1.39
N GLY A 113 -10.97 8.56 -2.68
CA GLY A 113 -9.59 8.58 -3.18
C GLY A 113 -8.78 9.75 -2.62
N ILE A 114 -9.36 10.96 -2.58
CA ILE A 114 -8.72 12.13 -1.98
C ILE A 114 -8.42 11.88 -0.50
N ILE A 115 -9.38 11.35 0.26
CA ILE A 115 -9.21 11.03 1.68
C ILE A 115 -8.05 10.03 1.88
N ILE A 116 -7.98 8.99 1.04
CA ILE A 116 -6.91 8.00 1.12
C ILE A 116 -5.55 8.61 0.83
N ILE A 117 -5.43 9.41 -0.22
CA ILE A 117 -4.16 10.06 -0.55
C ILE A 117 -3.74 11.03 0.56
N THR A 118 -4.68 11.79 1.13
CA THR A 118 -4.36 12.83 2.10
C THR A 118 -4.10 12.29 3.51
N LEU A 119 -4.84 11.27 3.95
CA LEU A 119 -4.77 10.74 5.32
C LEU A 119 -4.04 9.40 5.40
N TYR A 120 -4.41 8.45 4.55
CA TYR A 120 -3.88 7.09 4.64
C TYR A 120 -2.45 6.97 4.11
N TYR A 121 -2.14 7.63 2.99
CA TYR A 121 -0.81 7.58 2.38
C TYR A 121 0.31 8.08 3.32
N PRO A 122 0.21 9.24 4.00
CA PRO A 122 1.27 9.68 4.91
C PRO A 122 1.48 8.73 6.09
N ILE A 123 0.39 8.12 6.59
CA ILE A 123 0.46 7.16 7.70
C ILE A 123 1.16 5.87 7.24
N SER A 124 0.74 5.31 6.11
CA SER A 124 1.33 4.08 5.58
C SER A 124 2.79 4.26 5.17
N SER A 125 3.15 5.44 4.64
CA SER A 125 4.54 5.78 4.29
C SER A 125 5.44 5.83 5.54
N LYS A 126 4.98 6.45 6.63
CA LYS A 126 5.72 6.44 7.91
C LYS A 126 5.90 5.04 8.47
N LEU A 127 4.84 4.21 8.42
CA LEU A 127 4.92 2.82 8.89
C LEU A 127 5.92 2.01 8.05
N LYS A 128 5.93 2.22 6.73
CA LYS A 128 6.89 1.57 5.83
C LYS A 128 8.33 2.03 6.10
N PHE A 129 8.53 3.29 6.47
CA PHE A 129 9.83 3.79 6.89
C PHE A 129 10.33 3.07 8.15
N PHE A 130 9.50 2.94 9.20
CA PHE A 130 9.84 2.17 10.40
C PHE A 130 10.08 0.68 10.10
N TYR A 131 9.33 0.12 9.16
CA TYR A 131 9.57 -1.25 8.69
C TYR A 131 10.99 -1.41 8.14
N PHE A 132 11.43 -0.52 7.25
CA PHE A 132 12.79 -0.57 6.70
C PHE A 132 13.86 -0.32 7.75
N ASP A 133 13.66 0.60 8.67
CA ASP A 133 14.58 0.89 9.76
C ASP A 133 14.83 -0.35 10.63
N ILE A 134 13.76 -1.02 11.04
CA ILE A 134 13.90 -2.24 11.85
C ILE A 134 14.56 -3.35 11.03
N LYS A 135 14.17 -3.52 9.77
CA LYS A 135 14.71 -4.57 8.91
C LYS A 135 16.20 -4.37 8.62
N ASN A 136 16.67 -3.13 8.53
CA ASN A 136 18.08 -2.78 8.39
C ASN A 136 18.93 -3.22 9.61
N ILE A 137 18.38 -3.08 10.82
CA ILE A 137 19.11 -3.47 12.05
C ILE A 137 19.42 -4.98 12.08
N TYR A 138 18.54 -5.79 11.47
CA TYR A 138 18.66 -7.25 11.47
C TYR A 138 19.22 -7.83 10.17
N SER A 139 19.48 -6.99 9.16
CA SER A 139 20.06 -7.41 7.89
C SER A 139 21.59 -7.29 7.96
N GLU A 140 22.30 -8.40 7.94
CA GLU A 140 23.76 -8.43 7.91
C GLU A 140 24.34 -7.83 6.61
N ASP A 141 23.57 -7.85 5.52
CA ASP A 141 24.01 -7.44 4.18
C ASP A 141 23.77 -5.95 3.85
N GLY A 142 23.17 -5.15 4.74
CA GLY A 142 22.85 -3.74 4.49
C GLY A 142 21.95 -3.50 3.24
N LYS A 143 21.31 -4.55 2.71
CA LYS A 143 20.53 -4.50 1.44
C LYS A 143 19.39 -3.51 1.48
N TYR A 144 18.84 -3.20 2.63
CA TYR A 144 17.71 -2.29 2.82
C TYR A 144 18.12 -0.82 2.93
N LEU A 145 19.43 -0.53 3.04
CA LEU A 145 19.97 0.83 2.92
C LEU A 145 19.99 1.32 1.45
N LYS A 146 19.75 0.41 0.50
CA LYS A 146 19.70 0.75 -0.94
C LYS A 146 18.36 1.37 -1.28
N HIS A 147 18.31 2.67 -1.37
CA HIS A 147 17.12 3.36 -1.88
C HIS A 147 17.13 3.32 -3.41
N TYR A 148 16.29 2.48 -4.00
CA TYR A 148 16.00 2.56 -5.42
C TYR A 148 15.02 3.72 -5.67
N SER A 149 15.54 4.86 -6.07
CA SER A 149 14.74 5.93 -6.63
C SER A 149 14.61 5.73 -8.15
N GLY A 150 13.55 6.24 -8.77
CA GLY A 150 13.40 6.22 -10.22
C GLY A 150 14.56 6.90 -11.00
N SER A 151 15.44 7.62 -10.29
CA SER A 151 16.65 8.27 -10.81
C SER A 151 17.94 7.45 -10.65
N GLY A 152 17.90 6.24 -10.06
CA GLY A 152 19.07 5.38 -9.90
C GLY A 152 19.23 4.76 -8.51
N LEU A 153 20.36 4.10 -8.31
CA LEU A 153 20.77 3.48 -7.05
C LEU A 153 21.51 4.52 -6.19
N TRP A 154 21.05 4.71 -4.97
CA TRP A 154 21.70 5.55 -3.97
C TRP A 154 22.07 4.69 -2.77
N ILE A 155 23.35 4.64 -2.44
CA ILE A 155 23.88 3.92 -1.29
C ILE A 155 24.55 4.94 -0.37
N LYS A 156 24.16 4.98 0.90
CA LYS A 156 24.90 5.67 1.94
C LYS A 156 25.66 4.62 2.73
N ASP A 157 26.96 4.77 2.83
CA ASP A 157 27.83 3.91 3.62
C ASP A 157 28.63 4.76 4.61
N GLU A 158 28.84 4.25 5.81
CA GLU A 158 29.64 4.91 6.85
C GLU A 158 30.82 3.99 7.19
N MET A 159 32.02 4.43 6.82
CA MET A 159 33.27 3.73 7.15
C MET A 159 34.21 4.71 7.85
N ASP A 160 34.76 4.32 9.00
CA ASP A 160 35.83 5.04 9.72
C ASP A 160 35.61 6.55 9.91
N ASP A 161 34.43 6.96 10.43
CA ASP A 161 34.02 8.38 10.62
C ASP A 161 33.78 9.19 9.32
N GLU A 162 33.80 8.55 8.18
CA GLU A 162 33.51 9.17 6.88
C GLU A 162 32.19 8.66 6.31
N ILE A 163 31.42 9.54 5.67
CA ILE A 163 30.16 9.19 5.00
C ILE A 163 30.39 9.16 3.51
N TYR A 164 30.16 8.02 2.90
CA TYR A 164 30.21 7.83 1.45
C TYR A 164 28.79 7.79 0.90
N ILE A 165 28.50 8.67 -0.05
CA ILE A 165 27.26 8.63 -0.83
C ILE A 165 27.62 8.18 -2.23
N ILE A 166 27.18 6.97 -2.58
CA ILE A 166 27.38 6.38 -3.90
C ILE A 166 26.08 6.50 -4.69
N SER A 167 26.12 7.23 -5.79
CA SER A 167 25.01 7.35 -6.72
C SER A 167 25.39 6.66 -8.03
N ALA A 168 24.53 5.78 -8.54
CA ALA A 168 24.77 5.09 -9.80
C ALA A 168 23.45 4.89 -10.57
N SER A 169 23.48 5.03 -11.88
CA SER A 169 22.37 4.62 -12.75
C SER A 169 22.44 3.12 -13.01
N SER A 170 21.32 2.42 -12.79
CA SER A 170 21.22 0.98 -13.07
C SER A 170 20.81 0.75 -14.52
N ASP A 171 21.57 -0.02 -15.26
CA ASP A 171 21.13 -0.57 -16.53
C ASP A 171 20.55 -1.96 -16.31
N ASN A 172 19.24 -2.10 -16.58
CA ASN A 172 18.46 -3.31 -16.27
C ASN A 172 18.90 -4.56 -17.05
N LYS A 173 19.77 -4.42 -18.07
CA LYS A 173 20.16 -5.54 -18.94
C LYS A 173 21.42 -6.27 -18.49
N ASP A 174 22.39 -5.58 -17.88
CA ASP A 174 23.72 -6.17 -17.65
C ASP A 174 24.15 -6.28 -16.18
N LYS A 175 23.29 -5.94 -15.22
CA LYS A 175 23.64 -5.85 -13.78
C LYS A 175 24.87 -4.96 -13.50
N LEU A 176 25.25 -4.11 -14.44
CA LEU A 176 26.37 -3.19 -14.33
C LEU A 176 25.89 -1.81 -13.89
N LEU A 177 26.63 -1.21 -12.99
CA LEU A 177 26.39 0.17 -12.58
C LEU A 177 27.05 1.11 -13.59
N LYS A 178 26.27 2.04 -14.16
CA LYS A 178 26.78 3.09 -15.04
C LYS A 178 26.73 4.43 -14.32
N ASN A 179 27.63 5.35 -14.66
CA ASN A 179 27.71 6.69 -14.09
C ASN A 179 27.76 6.67 -12.56
N VAL A 180 28.77 5.99 -12.02
CA VAL A 180 28.97 5.91 -10.56
C VAL A 180 29.62 7.20 -10.09
N PHE A 181 28.91 7.93 -9.21
CA PHE A 181 29.44 9.09 -8.49
C PHE A 181 29.61 8.71 -7.02
N ILE A 182 30.81 8.92 -6.50
CA ILE A 182 31.14 8.68 -5.08
C ILE A 182 31.44 10.04 -4.47
N THR A 183 30.61 10.46 -3.52
CA THR A 183 30.82 11.71 -2.77
C THR A 183 31.19 11.34 -1.34
N LYS A 184 32.34 11.81 -0.89
CA LYS A 184 32.87 11.60 0.43
C LYS A 184 32.63 12.84 1.29
N PHE A 185 32.07 12.65 2.47
CA PHE A 185 31.89 13.67 3.50
C PHE A 185 32.69 13.30 4.74
N ASP A 186 33.47 14.25 5.23
CA ASP A 186 34.18 14.12 6.50
C ASP A 186 33.25 14.59 7.64
N LYS A 187 33.19 13.87 8.73
CA LYS A 187 32.38 14.21 9.91
C LYS A 187 33.11 15.26 10.78
N ASN A 188 33.48 16.40 10.22
CA ASN A 188 33.96 17.54 11.03
C ASN A 188 32.81 18.45 11.45
#